data_04f8f92eca5feb0c826f5f6c634474c5
#
_entry.id   04f8f92eca5feb0c826f5f6c634474c5
#
_cell.length_a   1.000
_cell.length_b   1.000
_cell.length_c   1.000
_cell.angle_alpha   90.00
_cell.angle_beta   90.00
_cell.angle_gamma   90.00
#
_symmetry.space_group_name_H-M   'P 1'
#
loop_
_entity.id
_entity.type
_entity.pdbx_description
1 polymer ?
#
loop_
_entity_poly.entity_id
_entity_poly.type
_entity_poly.pdbx_seq_one_letter_code
_entity_poly.pdbx_strand_id
1 'polypeptide(L)'
;MRSSLTLLIVIVLSSSPALQSPAAGEMDQLIPWLLNEDRQLRGIPFSELIVDTTGKKVLPFDANNAVDQRVAKAISAACNETMKRLNAPDSEIQNIDRINEVSSHFEDTLRELLNMTPGLQCDFPLTVEGKVQRSGYPDLRITDLESKRVFYLDPKLYAAGSRDSSFRTFYFEPKKSTNKARDDAVHFVVGFEHAPRETAAGSPNATWKFTRWDLVDLSRFTVKLKAEFQGSNRDMYRPEAIVASNAK
;
A
#
# COMPACT_ATOMS: atom_id res chain seq x y z
N MET A 1 -6.60 31.78 -62.90
CA MET A 1 -6.41 32.35 -61.57
C MET A 1 -6.34 31.17 -60.55
N ARG A 2 -5.14 30.85 -60.10
CA ARG A 2 -4.92 29.80 -59.09
C ARG A 2 -4.60 30.51 -57.78
N SER A 3 -5.52 30.40 -56.80
CA SER A 3 -5.34 30.93 -55.43
C SER A 3 -4.53 29.90 -54.58
N SER A 4 -3.31 30.27 -54.21
CA SER A 4 -2.51 29.48 -53.24
C SER A 4 -2.94 29.82 -51.82
N LEU A 5 -3.44 28.85 -51.12
CA LEU A 5 -3.79 28.94 -49.69
C LEU A 5 -2.55 28.56 -48.87
N THR A 6 -1.92 29.55 -48.25
CA THR A 6 -0.77 29.34 -47.37
C THR A 6 -1.28 28.95 -45.99
N LEU A 7 -1.04 27.71 -45.59
CA LEU A 7 -1.38 27.18 -44.25
C LEU A 7 -0.33 27.64 -43.24
N LEU A 8 -0.73 28.51 -42.33
CA LEU A 8 0.13 28.97 -41.21
C LEU A 8 0.03 27.96 -40.06
N ILE A 9 1.07 27.16 -39.87
CA ILE A 9 1.16 26.24 -38.72
C ILE A 9 1.67 27.05 -37.54
N VAL A 10 0.81 27.31 -36.55
CA VAL A 10 1.19 27.90 -35.27
C VAL A 10 1.64 26.74 -34.34
N ILE A 11 2.94 26.64 -34.12
CA ILE A 11 3.52 25.72 -33.11
C ILE A 11 3.35 26.38 -31.76
N VAL A 12 2.37 25.91 -30.99
CA VAL A 12 2.25 26.25 -29.58
C VAL A 12 3.27 25.42 -28.81
N LEU A 13 4.40 26.02 -28.46
CA LEU A 13 5.37 25.47 -27.51
C LEU A 13 4.72 25.50 -26.12
N SER A 14 4.18 24.37 -25.67
CA SER A 14 3.77 24.18 -24.30
C SER A 14 5.03 24.07 -23.43
N SER A 15 5.39 25.17 -22.76
CA SER A 15 6.40 25.16 -21.71
C SER A 15 5.83 24.38 -20.51
N SER A 16 6.30 23.13 -20.32
CA SER A 16 6.10 22.42 -19.04
C SER A 16 6.69 23.26 -17.91
N PRO A 17 5.98 23.50 -16.79
CA PRO A 17 6.56 24.18 -15.67
C PRO A 17 7.74 23.32 -15.15
N ALA A 18 8.94 23.87 -15.22
CA ALA A 18 10.10 23.30 -14.56
C ALA A 18 9.78 23.24 -13.05
N LEU A 19 9.88 22.02 -12.47
CA LEU A 19 9.87 21.86 -11.03
C LEU A 19 10.98 22.71 -10.44
N GLN A 20 10.61 23.83 -9.81
CA GLN A 20 11.57 24.68 -9.11
C GLN A 20 12.13 23.90 -7.95
N SER A 21 13.45 23.80 -7.87
CA SER A 21 14.14 23.38 -6.65
C SER A 21 13.74 24.30 -5.51
N PRO A 22 13.50 23.78 -4.28
CA PRO A 22 13.21 24.63 -3.13
C PRO A 22 14.30 25.71 -2.99
N ALA A 23 13.89 26.93 -2.68
CA ALA A 23 14.83 28.02 -2.47
C ALA A 23 15.78 27.68 -1.30
N ALA A 24 17.04 28.10 -1.37
CA ALA A 24 18.04 27.79 -0.35
C ALA A 24 17.55 28.09 1.08
N GLY A 25 16.79 29.17 1.29
CA GLY A 25 16.22 29.52 2.58
C GLY A 25 15.11 28.59 3.11
N GLU A 26 14.44 27.83 2.25
CA GLU A 26 13.45 26.81 2.67
C GLU A 26 14.15 25.57 3.24
N MET A 27 15.28 25.17 2.66
CA MET A 27 16.08 24.05 3.15
C MET A 27 16.74 24.36 4.49
N ASP A 28 17.20 25.60 4.69
CA ASP A 28 17.81 26.05 5.95
C ASP A 28 16.83 25.98 7.14
N GLN A 29 15.52 26.02 6.88
CA GLN A 29 14.49 25.86 7.91
C GLN A 29 14.05 24.39 8.06
N LEU A 30 13.95 23.65 6.95
CA LEU A 30 13.45 22.27 6.94
C LEU A 30 14.38 21.31 7.71
N ILE A 31 15.69 21.40 7.50
CA ILE A 31 16.64 20.48 8.15
C ILE A 31 16.67 20.63 9.67
N PRO A 32 16.81 21.85 10.25
CA PRO A 32 16.71 22.04 11.69
C PRO A 32 15.36 21.59 12.25
N TRP A 33 14.25 21.84 11.51
CA TRP A 33 12.92 21.38 11.91
C TRP A 33 12.85 19.84 11.98
N LEU A 34 13.29 19.14 10.94
CA LEU A 34 13.33 17.67 10.92
C LEU A 34 14.17 17.07 12.06
N LEU A 35 15.27 17.74 12.44
CA LEU A 35 16.16 17.28 13.51
C LEU A 35 15.57 17.54 14.91
N ASN A 36 14.82 18.61 15.09
CA ASN A 36 14.30 19.03 16.40
C ASN A 36 12.91 18.46 16.69
N GLU A 37 12.15 18.06 15.68
CA GLU A 37 10.73 17.69 15.80
C GLU A 37 10.47 16.18 15.76
N ASP A 38 11.47 15.34 16.05
CA ASP A 38 11.31 13.86 16.03
C ASP A 38 10.14 13.39 16.91
N ARG A 39 9.82 14.07 18.00
CA ARG A 39 8.68 13.74 18.85
C ARG A 39 7.34 14.08 18.21
N GLN A 40 7.25 15.20 17.51
CA GLN A 40 6.02 15.67 16.84
C GLN A 40 5.73 14.84 15.58
N LEU A 41 6.76 14.20 15.02
CA LEU A 41 6.60 13.27 13.88
C LEU A 41 6.11 11.88 14.29
N ARG A 42 5.84 11.65 15.57
CA ARG A 42 5.31 10.38 16.11
C ARG A 42 3.92 10.55 16.67
N GLY A 43 3.15 9.46 16.68
CA GLY A 43 1.82 9.46 17.26
C GLY A 43 0.78 10.22 16.44
N ILE A 44 1.03 10.41 15.14
CA ILE A 44 0.09 11.06 14.22
C ILE A 44 -1.10 10.11 14.02
N PRO A 45 -2.35 10.52 14.35
CA PRO A 45 -3.51 9.68 14.09
C PRO A 45 -3.65 9.37 12.60
N PHE A 46 -3.70 8.10 12.25
CA PHE A 46 -3.85 7.69 10.85
C PHE A 46 -5.17 8.21 10.25
N SER A 47 -6.21 8.30 11.05
CA SER A 47 -7.49 8.89 10.64
C SER A 47 -7.39 10.35 10.21
N GLU A 48 -6.61 11.16 10.91
CA GLU A 48 -6.34 12.57 10.53
C GLU A 48 -5.52 12.62 9.23
N LEU A 49 -4.49 11.78 9.13
CA LEU A 49 -3.66 11.71 7.91
C LEU A 49 -4.50 11.37 6.67
N ILE A 50 -5.46 10.43 6.78
CA ILE A 50 -6.38 10.11 5.69
C ILE A 50 -7.28 11.29 5.37
N VAL A 51 -7.89 11.95 6.36
CA VAL A 51 -8.75 13.12 6.15
C VAL A 51 -8.00 14.23 5.42
N ASP A 52 -6.81 14.57 5.88
CA ASP A 52 -6.01 15.67 5.31
C ASP A 52 -5.53 15.38 3.88
N THR A 53 -5.27 14.10 3.59
CA THR A 53 -4.79 13.69 2.25
C THR A 53 -5.92 13.52 1.25
N THR A 54 -7.09 13.02 1.69
CA THR A 54 -8.16 12.53 0.79
C THR A 54 -9.48 13.25 0.93
N GLY A 55 -9.71 13.95 2.05
CA GLY A 55 -11.02 14.46 2.45
C GLY A 55 -12.00 13.36 2.89
N LYS A 56 -11.53 12.10 3.09
CA LYS A 56 -12.35 10.96 3.47
C LYS A 56 -12.10 10.56 4.91
N LYS A 57 -13.10 9.94 5.55
CA LYS A 57 -13.04 9.58 6.97
C LYS A 57 -12.67 8.11 7.14
N VAL A 58 -11.81 7.84 8.11
CA VAL A 58 -11.64 6.49 8.68
C VAL A 58 -12.73 6.30 9.71
N LEU A 59 -13.68 5.40 9.40
CA LEU A 59 -14.77 5.07 10.31
C LEU A 59 -14.29 3.99 11.29
N PRO A 60 -14.66 4.08 12.57
CA PRO A 60 -14.37 3.00 13.52
C PRO A 60 -15.23 1.76 13.18
N PHE A 61 -14.67 0.59 13.42
CA PHE A 61 -15.45 -0.65 13.44
C PHE A 61 -16.42 -0.62 14.62
N ASP A 62 -17.69 -0.88 14.35
CA ASP A 62 -18.72 -0.95 15.38
C ASP A 62 -19.20 -2.40 15.55
N ALA A 63 -18.83 -2.99 16.68
CA ALA A 63 -19.23 -4.35 17.02
C ALA A 63 -20.73 -4.53 17.23
N ASN A 64 -21.51 -3.44 17.34
CA ASN A 64 -22.98 -3.49 17.41
C ASN A 64 -23.65 -3.28 16.05
N ASN A 65 -22.91 -2.89 15.02
CA ASN A 65 -23.42 -2.72 13.67
C ASN A 65 -23.46 -4.07 12.95
N ALA A 66 -24.63 -4.51 12.52
CA ALA A 66 -24.82 -5.81 11.86
C ALA A 66 -24.02 -5.96 10.55
N VAL A 67 -23.83 -4.84 9.81
CA VAL A 67 -23.04 -4.85 8.57
C VAL A 67 -21.55 -5.04 8.89
N ASP A 68 -21.03 -4.30 9.88
CA ASP A 68 -19.64 -4.41 10.30
C ASP A 68 -19.33 -5.83 10.80
N GLN A 69 -20.21 -6.42 11.62
CA GLN A 69 -20.08 -7.80 12.08
C GLN A 69 -20.09 -8.81 10.92
N ARG A 70 -21.03 -8.65 9.96
CA ARG A 70 -21.14 -9.53 8.79
C ARG A 70 -19.86 -9.48 7.95
N VAL A 71 -19.36 -8.29 7.67
CA VAL A 71 -18.13 -8.11 6.87
C VAL A 71 -16.91 -8.63 7.62
N ALA A 72 -16.75 -8.34 8.90
CA ALA A 72 -15.64 -8.88 9.71
C ALA A 72 -15.67 -10.41 9.77
N LYS A 73 -16.85 -11.02 9.88
CA LYS A 73 -17.01 -12.48 9.82
C LYS A 73 -16.62 -13.05 8.46
N ALA A 74 -17.00 -12.37 7.36
CA ALA A 74 -16.62 -12.78 6.02
C ALA A 74 -15.10 -12.68 5.80
N ILE A 75 -14.48 -11.59 6.26
CA ILE A 75 -13.01 -11.42 6.22
C ILE A 75 -12.34 -12.55 7.02
N SER A 76 -12.83 -12.84 8.22
CA SER A 76 -12.28 -13.91 9.08
C SER A 76 -12.35 -15.28 8.40
N ALA A 77 -13.46 -15.60 7.76
CA ALA A 77 -13.62 -16.84 6.99
C ALA A 77 -12.66 -16.88 5.79
N ALA A 78 -12.55 -15.78 5.06
CA ALA A 78 -11.61 -15.65 3.95
C ALA A 78 -10.15 -15.80 4.41
N CYS A 79 -9.75 -15.21 5.54
CA CYS A 79 -8.40 -15.35 6.09
C CYS A 79 -8.07 -16.81 6.45
N ASN A 80 -9.00 -17.52 7.09
CA ASN A 80 -8.81 -18.94 7.41
C ASN A 80 -8.64 -19.81 6.15
N GLU A 81 -9.48 -19.61 5.15
CA GLU A 81 -9.39 -20.36 3.89
C GLU A 81 -8.15 -19.96 3.09
N THR A 82 -7.75 -18.68 3.09
CA THR A 82 -6.50 -18.22 2.47
C THR A 82 -5.30 -18.92 3.09
N MET A 83 -5.19 -18.95 4.41
CA MET A 83 -4.10 -19.67 5.08
C MET A 83 -4.10 -21.17 4.74
N LYS A 84 -5.27 -21.80 4.69
CA LYS A 84 -5.38 -23.21 4.32
C LYS A 84 -4.89 -23.46 2.90
N ARG A 85 -5.32 -22.65 1.91
CA ARG A 85 -4.91 -22.80 0.50
C ARG A 85 -3.43 -22.53 0.31
N LEU A 86 -2.92 -21.44 0.90
CA LEU A 86 -1.54 -21.04 0.70
C LEU A 86 -0.54 -21.92 1.49
N ASN A 87 -0.97 -22.57 2.58
CA ASN A 87 -0.16 -23.57 3.28
C ASN A 87 -0.18 -24.95 2.61
N ALA A 88 -1.01 -25.19 1.61
CA ALA A 88 -1.05 -26.47 0.92
C ALA A 88 0.31 -26.77 0.24
N PRO A 89 0.78 -28.03 0.25
CA PRO A 89 2.09 -28.37 -0.32
C PRO A 89 2.22 -28.09 -1.83
N ASP A 90 1.11 -28.09 -2.55
CA ASP A 90 0.99 -27.83 -3.98
C ASP A 90 0.68 -26.35 -4.30
N SER A 91 0.64 -25.49 -3.29
CA SER A 91 0.44 -24.06 -3.47
C SER A 91 1.62 -23.41 -4.22
N GLU A 92 1.31 -22.55 -5.17
CA GLU A 92 2.31 -21.82 -5.99
C GLU A 92 3.33 -21.08 -5.14
N ILE A 93 2.92 -20.55 -3.97
CA ILE A 93 3.81 -19.80 -3.09
C ILE A 93 4.94 -20.63 -2.50
N GLN A 94 4.80 -21.95 -2.46
CA GLN A 94 5.83 -22.83 -1.91
C GLN A 94 7.13 -22.80 -2.73
N ASN A 95 7.06 -22.36 -3.99
CA ASN A 95 8.20 -22.17 -4.89
C ASN A 95 8.76 -20.75 -4.92
N ILE A 96 8.19 -19.82 -4.13
CA ILE A 96 8.60 -18.41 -4.06
C ILE A 96 9.57 -18.22 -2.90
N ASP A 97 10.74 -17.63 -3.17
CA ASP A 97 11.76 -17.43 -2.14
C ASP A 97 11.56 -16.17 -1.31
N ARG A 98 10.98 -15.12 -1.89
CA ARG A 98 10.86 -13.81 -1.28
C ARG A 98 9.47 -13.54 -0.76
N ILE A 99 9.35 -13.21 0.53
CA ILE A 99 8.06 -12.93 1.18
C ILE A 99 7.28 -11.79 0.48
N ASN A 100 7.97 -10.80 -0.07
CA ASN A 100 7.34 -9.69 -0.77
C ASN A 100 6.64 -10.12 -2.07
N GLU A 101 7.09 -11.22 -2.69
CA GLU A 101 6.45 -11.78 -3.88
C GLU A 101 5.23 -12.63 -3.50
N VAL A 102 5.23 -13.19 -2.28
CA VAL A 102 4.11 -13.97 -1.74
C VAL A 102 2.88 -13.09 -1.44
N SER A 103 3.08 -11.82 -1.07
CA SER A 103 1.99 -10.93 -0.63
C SER A 103 0.86 -10.79 -1.65
N SER A 104 1.18 -10.75 -2.94
CA SER A 104 0.18 -10.64 -4.00
C SER A 104 -0.79 -11.81 -4.05
N HIS A 105 -0.34 -13.03 -3.69
CA HIS A 105 -1.19 -14.23 -3.63
C HIS A 105 -2.22 -14.14 -2.49
N PHE A 106 -1.86 -13.48 -1.37
CA PHE A 106 -2.82 -13.19 -0.29
C PHE A 106 -3.90 -12.22 -0.74
N GLU A 107 -3.51 -11.13 -1.41
CA GLU A 107 -4.46 -10.13 -1.94
C GLU A 107 -5.43 -10.78 -2.94
N ASP A 108 -4.91 -11.56 -3.91
CA ASP A 108 -5.71 -12.20 -4.93
C ASP A 108 -6.66 -13.25 -4.35
N THR A 109 -6.17 -14.09 -3.42
CA THR A 109 -6.99 -15.14 -2.77
C THR A 109 -8.08 -14.54 -1.88
N LEU A 110 -7.74 -13.52 -1.07
CA LEU A 110 -8.72 -12.81 -0.25
C LEU A 110 -9.80 -12.15 -1.12
N ARG A 111 -9.42 -11.49 -2.21
CA ARG A 111 -10.34 -10.86 -3.14
C ARG A 111 -11.29 -11.87 -3.76
N GLU A 112 -10.78 -13.02 -4.20
CA GLU A 112 -11.58 -14.12 -4.74
C GLU A 112 -12.61 -14.61 -3.73
N LEU A 113 -12.14 -14.97 -2.51
CA LEU A 113 -13.00 -15.53 -1.46
C LEU A 113 -14.07 -14.55 -0.98
N LEU A 114 -13.74 -13.27 -0.88
CA LEU A 114 -14.70 -12.22 -0.51
C LEU A 114 -15.75 -12.01 -1.60
N ASN A 115 -15.38 -12.12 -2.89
CA ASN A 115 -16.33 -12.07 -3.99
C ASN A 115 -17.25 -13.32 -4.07
N MET A 116 -16.82 -14.45 -3.52
CA MET A 116 -17.67 -15.63 -3.36
C MET A 116 -18.67 -15.50 -2.21
N THR A 117 -18.51 -14.50 -1.34
CA THR A 117 -19.43 -14.25 -0.22
C THR A 117 -20.67 -13.49 -0.71
N PRO A 118 -21.88 -14.04 -0.60
CA PRO A 118 -23.10 -13.36 -1.02
C PRO A 118 -23.25 -11.98 -0.36
N GLY A 119 -23.59 -10.97 -1.16
CA GLY A 119 -23.82 -9.60 -0.69
C GLY A 119 -22.55 -8.77 -0.54
N LEU A 120 -21.37 -9.30 -0.86
CA LEU A 120 -20.11 -8.55 -0.90
C LEU A 120 -19.56 -8.43 -2.32
N GLN A 121 -18.85 -7.33 -2.55
CA GLN A 121 -17.99 -7.12 -3.71
C GLN A 121 -16.63 -6.69 -3.23
N CYS A 122 -15.56 -7.30 -3.73
CA CYS A 122 -14.18 -7.00 -3.38
C CYS A 122 -13.35 -6.73 -4.63
N ASP A 123 -12.79 -5.52 -4.72
CA ASP A 123 -12.02 -5.07 -5.88
C ASP A 123 -10.66 -4.52 -5.45
N PHE A 124 -9.73 -4.42 -6.40
CA PHE A 124 -8.59 -3.55 -6.25
C PHE A 124 -9.06 -2.10 -6.35
N PRO A 125 -8.77 -1.26 -5.34
CA PRO A 125 -9.23 0.12 -5.35
C PRO A 125 -8.54 0.92 -6.47
N LEU A 126 -9.33 1.77 -7.13
CA LEU A 126 -8.84 2.64 -8.19
C LEU A 126 -8.21 3.91 -7.61
N THR A 127 -7.16 4.41 -8.24
CA THR A 127 -6.60 5.74 -7.97
C THR A 127 -7.62 6.85 -8.28
N VAL A 128 -7.32 8.09 -7.89
CA VAL A 128 -8.13 9.26 -8.26
C VAL A 128 -8.28 9.39 -9.78
N GLU A 129 -7.28 8.95 -10.55
CA GLU A 129 -7.31 8.95 -12.02
C GLU A 129 -8.09 7.76 -12.61
N GLY A 130 -8.69 6.91 -11.80
CA GLY A 130 -9.45 5.74 -12.25
C GLY A 130 -8.58 4.55 -12.71
N LYS A 131 -7.30 4.54 -12.37
CA LYS A 131 -6.37 3.46 -12.74
C LYS A 131 -6.27 2.42 -11.63
N VAL A 132 -6.16 1.14 -12.01
CA VAL A 132 -5.78 0.07 -11.08
C VAL A 132 -4.29 0.19 -10.79
N GLN A 133 -3.94 0.28 -9.51
CA GLN A 133 -2.56 0.30 -9.04
C GLN A 133 -2.45 -0.64 -7.84
N ARG A 134 -1.65 -1.71 -7.97
CA ARG A 134 -1.47 -2.70 -6.89
C ARG A 134 -0.61 -2.16 -5.74
N SER A 135 0.39 -1.33 -6.06
CA SER A 135 1.23 -0.71 -5.03
C SER A 135 0.51 0.38 -4.24
N GLY A 136 0.89 0.54 -2.98
CA GLY A 136 0.37 1.56 -2.08
C GLY A 136 -0.95 1.17 -1.41
N TYR A 137 -1.24 1.83 -0.32
CA TYR A 137 -2.41 1.63 0.53
C TYR A 137 -3.69 2.25 -0.07
N PRO A 138 -4.87 1.62 0.11
CA PRO A 138 -5.12 0.25 0.56
C PRO A 138 -5.01 -0.76 -0.59
N ASP A 139 -4.90 -2.07 -0.26
CA ASP A 139 -4.76 -3.12 -1.27
C ASP A 139 -6.10 -3.63 -1.80
N LEU A 140 -7.12 -3.75 -0.94
CA LEU A 140 -8.45 -4.24 -1.30
C LEU A 140 -9.56 -3.28 -0.83
N ARG A 141 -10.62 -3.17 -1.64
CA ARG A 141 -11.84 -2.41 -1.34
C ARG A 141 -13.03 -3.36 -1.33
N ILE A 142 -13.66 -3.50 -0.17
CA ILE A 142 -14.83 -4.36 0.04
C ILE A 142 -16.06 -3.46 0.14
N THR A 143 -17.10 -3.76 -0.62
CA THR A 143 -18.40 -3.08 -0.57
C THR A 143 -19.47 -4.05 -0.12
N ASP A 144 -20.18 -3.72 0.94
CA ASP A 144 -21.45 -4.39 1.23
C ASP A 144 -22.50 -3.91 0.24
N LEU A 145 -23.04 -4.81 -0.56
CA LEU A 145 -23.90 -4.46 -1.70
C LEU A 145 -25.28 -3.95 -1.29
N GLU A 146 -25.73 -4.27 -0.08
CA GLU A 146 -27.02 -3.82 0.45
C GLU A 146 -26.92 -2.39 1.01
N SER A 147 -26.04 -2.20 2.00
CA SER A 147 -25.90 -0.92 2.71
C SER A 147 -25.01 0.09 1.97
N LYS A 148 -24.25 -0.34 0.97
CA LYS A 148 -23.20 0.42 0.27
C LYS A 148 -22.04 0.84 1.18
N ARG A 149 -21.96 0.29 2.39
CA ARG A 149 -20.85 0.56 3.32
C ARG A 149 -19.56 -0.04 2.77
N VAL A 150 -18.49 0.74 2.88
CA VAL A 150 -17.17 0.40 2.33
C VAL A 150 -16.20 0.06 3.45
N PHE A 151 -15.36 -0.94 3.17
CA PHE A 151 -14.26 -1.38 4.02
C PHE A 151 -13.01 -1.50 3.18
N TYR A 152 -11.90 -0.99 3.67
CA TYR A 152 -10.58 -1.24 3.09
C TYR A 152 -9.86 -2.32 3.87
N LEU A 153 -9.16 -3.20 3.15
CA LEU A 153 -8.38 -4.28 3.74
C LEU A 153 -6.99 -4.29 3.12
N ASP A 154 -5.98 -4.37 3.98
CA ASP A 154 -4.57 -4.29 3.60
C ASP A 154 -3.81 -5.47 4.22
N PRO A 155 -3.57 -6.56 3.46
CA PRO A 155 -2.85 -7.73 3.95
C PRO A 155 -1.37 -7.42 4.19
N LYS A 156 -0.84 -7.88 5.32
CA LYS A 156 0.57 -7.74 5.68
C LYS A 156 1.12 -9.08 6.14
N LEU A 157 2.33 -9.41 5.71
CA LEU A 157 3.02 -10.63 6.10
C LEU A 157 4.15 -10.28 7.07
N TYR A 158 4.28 -11.03 8.16
CA TYR A 158 5.34 -10.80 9.15
C TYR A 158 5.88 -12.12 9.71
N ALA A 159 7.16 -12.12 10.08
CA ALA A 159 7.82 -13.30 10.63
C ALA A 159 7.39 -13.55 12.08
N ALA A 160 7.29 -14.81 12.48
CA ALA A 160 7.06 -15.21 13.85
C ALA A 160 8.07 -14.55 14.80
N GLY A 161 7.60 -14.06 15.93
CA GLY A 161 8.38 -13.33 16.91
C GLY A 161 8.64 -11.85 16.57
N SER A 162 8.19 -11.35 15.41
CA SER A 162 8.35 -9.94 15.03
C SER A 162 7.11 -9.06 15.30
N ARG A 163 6.07 -9.61 15.93
CA ARG A 163 4.81 -8.91 16.18
C ARG A 163 4.98 -7.61 16.99
N ASP A 164 5.86 -7.64 17.98
CA ASP A 164 6.15 -6.48 18.83
C ASP A 164 7.36 -5.66 18.32
N SER A 165 7.83 -5.95 17.12
CA SER A 165 8.95 -5.27 16.50
C SER A 165 8.59 -3.84 16.13
N SER A 166 9.54 -2.92 16.30
CA SER A 166 9.44 -1.55 15.78
C SER A 166 9.72 -1.46 14.26
N PHE A 167 9.94 -2.59 13.61
CA PHE A 167 10.14 -2.63 12.15
C PHE A 167 8.88 -2.18 11.41
N ARG A 168 9.08 -1.38 10.35
CA ARG A 168 7.99 -0.87 9.54
C ARG A 168 7.37 -1.99 8.69
N THR A 169 6.11 -2.30 8.95
CA THR A 169 5.29 -3.19 8.13
C THR A 169 4.15 -2.44 7.42
N PHE A 170 3.76 -1.28 7.95
CA PHE A 170 2.75 -0.41 7.35
C PHE A 170 3.42 0.77 6.66
N TYR A 171 2.93 1.10 5.46
CA TYR A 171 3.43 2.21 4.66
C TYR A 171 2.27 2.95 4.00
N PHE A 172 2.23 4.25 4.21
CA PHE A 172 1.30 5.15 3.53
C PHE A 172 2.07 6.35 2.99
N GLU A 173 1.93 6.60 1.70
CA GLU A 173 2.52 7.76 1.05
C GLU A 173 1.39 8.75 0.69
N PRO A 174 1.39 9.97 1.25
CA PRO A 174 0.32 10.96 1.03
C PRO A 174 0.44 11.60 -0.35
N LYS A 175 0.01 10.88 -1.38
CA LYS A 175 -0.04 11.35 -2.77
C LYS A 175 -1.48 11.62 -3.19
N LYS A 176 -1.73 12.76 -3.82
CA LYS A 176 -3.07 13.14 -4.29
C LYS A 176 -3.50 12.31 -5.51
N SER A 177 -2.66 12.20 -6.54
CA SER A 177 -3.01 11.56 -7.82
C SER A 177 -3.14 10.04 -7.74
N THR A 178 -2.31 9.39 -6.93
CA THR A 178 -2.28 7.92 -6.81
C THR A 178 -3.02 7.41 -5.57
N ASN A 179 -3.72 8.28 -4.85
CA ASN A 179 -4.49 7.89 -3.68
C ASN A 179 -5.66 6.97 -4.07
N LYS A 180 -5.81 5.88 -3.31
CA LYS A 180 -6.84 4.86 -3.51
C LYS A 180 -7.94 4.88 -2.44
N ALA A 181 -7.75 5.58 -1.30
CA ALA A 181 -8.77 5.75 -0.26
C ALA A 181 -9.76 6.85 -0.68
N ARG A 182 -10.86 6.47 -1.33
CA ARG A 182 -11.83 7.38 -1.97
C ARG A 182 -13.21 7.39 -1.31
N ASP A 183 -13.40 6.60 -0.27
CA ASP A 183 -14.67 6.45 0.44
C ASP A 183 -14.48 6.77 1.92
N ASP A 184 -15.54 7.25 2.58
CA ASP A 184 -15.63 7.14 4.02
C ASP A 184 -15.81 5.66 4.34
N ALA A 185 -14.85 5.04 5.05
CA ALA A 185 -14.77 3.59 5.17
C ALA A 185 -14.21 3.15 6.52
N VAL A 186 -14.49 1.91 6.89
CA VAL A 186 -13.74 1.20 7.92
C VAL A 186 -12.43 0.70 7.29
N HIS A 187 -11.32 0.94 7.95
CA HIS A 187 -9.99 0.59 7.45
C HIS A 187 -9.39 -0.53 8.28
N PHE A 188 -9.09 -1.66 7.64
CA PHE A 188 -8.47 -2.80 8.28
C PHE A 188 -7.08 -3.09 7.72
N VAL A 189 -6.20 -3.56 8.60
CA VAL A 189 -5.03 -4.37 8.24
C VAL A 189 -5.31 -5.80 8.69
N VAL A 190 -4.95 -6.77 7.88
CA VAL A 190 -4.84 -8.16 8.32
C VAL A 190 -3.39 -8.60 8.28
N GLY A 191 -2.82 -8.88 9.43
CA GLY A 191 -1.45 -9.39 9.56
C GLY A 191 -1.45 -10.91 9.55
N PHE A 192 -0.68 -11.53 8.64
CA PHE A 192 -0.44 -12.98 8.61
C PHE A 192 0.96 -13.28 9.10
N GLU A 193 1.06 -14.09 10.16
CA GLU A 193 2.32 -14.54 10.71
C GLU A 193 2.81 -15.78 9.98
N HIS A 194 4.07 -15.78 9.56
CA HIS A 194 4.73 -16.97 9.00
C HIS A 194 5.84 -17.48 9.92
N ALA A 195 5.97 -18.80 10.01
CA ALA A 195 7.12 -19.44 10.61
C ALA A 195 8.39 -19.18 9.78
N PRO A 196 9.59 -19.35 10.35
CA PRO A 196 10.81 -19.46 9.56
C PRO A 196 10.64 -20.53 8.48
N ARG A 197 11.20 -20.28 7.29
CA ARG A 197 11.19 -21.30 6.24
C ARG A 197 12.05 -22.49 6.65
N GLU A 198 11.47 -23.65 6.67
CA GLU A 198 12.16 -24.90 7.00
C GLU A 198 12.18 -25.81 5.78
N THR A 199 13.31 -26.45 5.55
CA THR A 199 13.42 -27.51 4.55
C THR A 199 12.89 -28.79 5.19
N ALA A 200 11.75 -29.28 4.71
CA ALA A 200 11.25 -30.58 5.14
C ALA A 200 12.22 -31.69 4.78
N ALA A 201 12.33 -32.71 5.64
CA ALA A 201 13.19 -33.86 5.38
C ALA A 201 12.82 -34.49 4.01
N GLY A 202 13.77 -34.52 3.08
CA GLY A 202 13.59 -35.03 1.72
C GLY A 202 13.05 -34.03 0.70
N SER A 203 12.82 -32.76 1.06
CA SER A 203 12.47 -31.69 0.11
C SER A 203 13.71 -30.88 -0.26
N PRO A 204 13.92 -30.50 -1.52
CA PRO A 204 14.99 -29.61 -1.93
C PRO A 204 14.74 -28.15 -1.53
N ASN A 205 13.48 -27.77 -1.23
CA ASN A 205 13.07 -26.40 -1.01
C ASN A 205 12.48 -26.19 0.37
N ALA A 206 12.83 -25.06 0.99
CA ALA A 206 12.17 -24.62 2.21
C ALA A 206 10.75 -24.11 1.88
N THR A 207 9.78 -24.44 2.73
CA THR A 207 8.37 -24.13 2.50
C THR A 207 7.88 -22.97 3.39
N TRP A 208 6.86 -22.24 2.91
CA TRP A 208 6.15 -21.26 3.70
C TRP A 208 5.09 -21.94 4.59
N LYS A 209 4.98 -21.47 5.83
CA LYS A 209 3.94 -21.90 6.76
C LYS A 209 3.39 -20.68 7.49
N PHE A 210 2.16 -20.32 7.20
CA PHE A 210 1.42 -19.27 7.91
C PHE A 210 0.67 -19.88 9.08
N THR A 211 0.83 -19.31 10.26
CA THR A 211 0.40 -19.92 11.54
C THR A 211 -0.73 -19.17 12.22
N ARG A 212 -0.86 -17.87 11.90
CA ARG A 212 -1.79 -16.97 12.56
C ARG A 212 -2.18 -15.81 11.66
N TRP A 213 -3.35 -15.24 11.91
CA TRP A 213 -3.72 -13.92 11.39
C TRP A 213 -4.41 -13.09 12.48
N ASP A 214 -4.29 -11.77 12.38
CA ASP A 214 -4.99 -10.80 13.21
C ASP A 214 -5.60 -9.72 12.33
N LEU A 215 -6.91 -9.43 12.51
CA LEU A 215 -7.60 -8.33 11.86
C LEU A 215 -7.59 -7.11 12.79
N VAL A 216 -7.06 -6.00 12.31
CA VAL A 216 -6.82 -4.78 13.09
C VAL A 216 -7.61 -3.62 12.51
N ASP A 217 -8.43 -2.95 13.33
CA ASP A 217 -9.08 -1.68 13.00
C ASP A 217 -8.09 -0.52 13.12
N LEU A 218 -7.90 0.23 12.03
CA LEU A 218 -6.97 1.35 11.97
C LEU A 218 -7.54 2.68 12.47
N SER A 219 -8.79 2.73 12.94
CA SER A 219 -9.41 3.98 13.41
C SER A 219 -8.67 4.64 14.59
N ARG A 220 -7.94 3.83 15.38
CA ARG A 220 -7.11 4.29 16.51
C ARG A 220 -5.61 4.13 16.25
N PHE A 221 -5.24 3.76 15.02
CA PHE A 221 -3.84 3.56 14.66
C PHE A 221 -3.11 4.90 14.60
N THR A 222 -1.88 4.93 15.11
CA THR A 222 -0.99 6.08 14.98
C THR A 222 0.23 5.71 14.16
N VAL A 223 0.67 6.66 13.36
CA VAL A 223 1.85 6.51 12.52
C VAL A 223 2.95 7.50 12.96
N LYS A 224 4.15 7.27 12.44
CA LYS A 224 5.22 8.27 12.51
C LYS A 224 5.64 8.63 11.08
N LEU A 225 5.94 9.90 10.86
CA LEU A 225 6.61 10.33 9.64
C LEU A 225 8.09 9.94 9.73
N LYS A 226 8.58 9.27 8.70
CA LYS A 226 10.01 9.05 8.50
C LYS A 226 10.43 9.82 7.25
N ALA A 227 11.20 10.87 7.43
CA ALA A 227 11.78 11.61 6.33
C ALA A 227 13.06 10.92 5.86
N GLU A 228 13.15 10.65 4.57
CA GLU A 228 14.32 10.07 3.92
C GLU A 228 14.64 10.90 2.67
N PHE A 229 15.88 11.35 2.55
CA PHE A 229 16.36 11.94 1.31
C PHE A 229 16.77 10.82 0.36
N GLN A 230 16.21 10.78 -0.83
CA GLN A 230 16.43 9.71 -1.81
C GLN A 230 17.12 10.25 -3.05
N GLY A 231 18.05 9.48 -3.59
CA GLY A 231 18.70 9.72 -4.87
C GLY A 231 18.55 8.49 -5.77
N SER A 232 18.25 8.69 -7.03
CA SER A 232 18.22 7.62 -8.04
C SER A 232 19.61 7.36 -8.62
N ASN A 233 19.78 6.20 -9.29
CA ASN A 233 21.00 5.93 -10.07
C ASN A 233 21.24 7.03 -11.11
N ARG A 234 20.18 7.56 -11.72
CA ARG A 234 20.28 8.68 -12.67
C ARG A 234 20.85 9.93 -12.01
N ASP A 235 20.54 10.20 -10.74
CA ASP A 235 21.01 11.37 -10.02
C ASP A 235 22.46 11.21 -9.57
N MET A 236 22.88 9.99 -9.22
CA MET A 236 24.22 9.67 -8.75
C MET A 236 25.24 9.54 -9.88
N TYR A 237 24.88 8.85 -10.96
CA TYR A 237 25.82 8.51 -12.04
C TYR A 237 25.75 9.49 -13.22
N ARG A 238 25.64 10.76 -12.94
CA ARG A 238 25.76 11.81 -13.95
C ARG A 238 27.22 11.92 -14.44
N PRO A 239 27.46 12.14 -15.75
CA PRO A 239 28.82 12.24 -16.27
C PRO A 239 29.73 13.21 -15.51
N GLU A 240 29.16 14.35 -15.09
CA GLU A 240 29.88 15.40 -14.34
C GLU A 240 30.19 15.01 -12.89
N ALA A 241 29.50 14.00 -12.33
CA ALA A 241 29.73 13.51 -10.98
C ALA A 241 30.71 12.34 -10.91
N ILE A 242 30.99 11.70 -12.04
CA ILE A 242 31.88 10.52 -12.09
C ILE A 242 33.35 10.97 -12.03
N VAL A 243 34.03 10.67 -10.92
CA VAL A 243 35.43 11.02 -10.71
C VAL A 243 36.36 10.00 -11.40
N ALA A 244 35.98 8.73 -11.45
CA ALA A 244 36.75 7.67 -12.10
C ALA A 244 35.83 6.54 -12.57
N SER A 245 36.22 5.85 -13.65
CA SER A 245 35.49 4.71 -14.17
C SER A 245 36.47 3.74 -14.84
N ASN A 246 36.13 2.45 -14.82
CA ASN A 246 36.81 1.42 -15.62
C ASN A 246 36.10 1.11 -16.94
N ALA A 247 34.97 1.80 -17.21
CA ALA A 247 34.31 1.72 -18.51
C ALA A 247 35.20 2.34 -19.61
N LYS A 248 35.37 1.62 -20.73
CA LYS A 248 36.05 2.10 -21.93
C LYS A 248 35.10 2.90 -22.81
#